data_42b707213bcafbdf5a7e03970a609d03
#
_entry.id   42b707213bcafbdf5a7e03970a609d03
#
_cell.length_a   1.000
_cell.length_b   1.000
_cell.length_c   1.000
_cell.angle_alpha   90.00
_cell.angle_beta   90.00
_cell.angle_gamma   90.00
#
_symmetry.space_group_name_H-M   'P 1'
#
loop_
_entity.id
_entity.type
_entity.pdbx_description
1 polymer ?
#
loop_
_entity_poly.entity_id
_entity_poly.type
_entity_poly.pdbx_seq_one_letter_code
_entity_poly.pdbx_strand_id
1 'polypeptide(L)'
;MALELGLKGRTALVTGGSKGIGRAIARGLASEGANLVLLARGMDALAVTAGELSTQYGVKALPLAADITKTDSVQAAAEAARAAFGTVHIVVNNAGNPMRRTDRQILWPDTDWIGDLDGKVIGSLRITQAFLPLMPGDGTGRIINISGTASTVVWAPALTHGMNNAAMNQATGYLAHDLASQQITVNTIVPGLVGTEGRQAWADTMAKQQNTTKEEFLAGFCKRMGILTGRWATMEEVADTVLFLASDRARYYTGAKIIMDGGLNVNVRPA
;
A
#
# COMPACT_ATOMS: atom_id res chain seq x y z
N MET A 1 -4.90 19.86 22.21
CA MET A 1 -3.69 19.00 22.22
C MET A 1 -3.56 18.35 20.87
N ALA A 2 -2.39 18.46 20.22
CA ALA A 2 -2.13 17.72 18.99
C ALA A 2 -2.23 16.19 19.28
N LEU A 3 -2.76 15.44 18.33
CA LEU A 3 -2.87 13.97 18.43
C LEU A 3 -1.47 13.37 18.23
N GLU A 4 -0.81 12.99 19.31
CA GLU A 4 0.43 12.22 19.20
C GLU A 4 0.14 10.80 18.72
N LEU A 5 0.83 10.40 17.66
CA LEU A 5 0.69 9.07 17.04
C LEU A 5 1.65 8.02 17.65
N GLY A 6 2.69 8.46 18.37
CA GLY A 6 3.68 7.57 18.99
C GLY A 6 4.61 6.89 17.96
N LEU A 7 4.85 7.54 16.80
CA LEU A 7 5.67 6.96 15.71
C LEU A 7 7.14 7.38 15.76
N LYS A 8 7.47 8.42 16.51
CA LYS A 8 8.83 8.95 16.61
C LYS A 8 9.83 7.87 17.07
N GLY A 9 10.89 7.68 16.30
CA GLY A 9 11.95 6.71 16.59
C GLY A 9 11.60 5.26 16.21
N ARG A 10 10.34 4.94 15.86
CA ARG A 10 10.00 3.63 15.29
C ARG A 10 10.61 3.45 13.91
N THR A 11 10.84 2.21 13.51
CA THR A 11 11.31 1.87 12.17
C THR A 11 10.17 1.26 11.37
N ALA A 12 9.92 1.79 10.18
CA ALA A 12 8.88 1.33 9.27
C ALA A 12 9.48 0.85 7.95
N LEU A 13 9.12 -0.36 7.53
CA LEU A 13 9.34 -0.86 6.17
C LEU A 13 8.17 -0.44 5.28
N VAL A 14 8.47 0.15 4.12
CA VAL A 14 7.48 0.45 3.08
C VAL A 14 7.92 -0.20 1.76
N THR A 15 7.17 -1.22 1.32
CA THR A 15 7.41 -1.83 0.00
C THR A 15 6.77 -0.98 -1.10
N GLY A 16 7.46 -0.84 -2.24
CA GLY A 16 7.06 0.09 -3.30
C GLY A 16 7.23 1.56 -2.91
N GLY A 17 8.19 1.87 -2.02
CA GLY A 17 8.40 3.19 -1.41
C GLY A 17 8.98 4.28 -2.34
N SER A 18 9.32 3.96 -3.60
CA SER A 18 9.99 4.89 -4.51
C SER A 18 9.09 5.91 -5.22
N LYS A 19 7.77 5.66 -5.29
CA LYS A 19 6.80 6.51 -6.00
C LYS A 19 5.37 6.28 -5.52
N GLY A 20 4.45 7.13 -5.98
CA GLY A 20 3.02 6.95 -5.78
C GLY A 20 2.64 6.84 -4.31
N ILE A 21 1.68 5.96 -4.01
CA ILE A 21 1.15 5.74 -2.66
C ILE A 21 2.26 5.36 -1.67
N GLY A 22 3.20 4.48 -2.07
CA GLY A 22 4.31 4.08 -1.17
C GLY A 22 5.21 5.23 -0.78
N ARG A 23 5.52 6.14 -1.70
CA ARG A 23 6.31 7.36 -1.38
C ARG A 23 5.53 8.32 -0.48
N ALA A 24 4.23 8.47 -0.68
CA ALA A 24 3.39 9.30 0.20
C ALA A 24 3.32 8.71 1.62
N ILE A 25 3.15 7.38 1.74
CA ILE A 25 3.20 6.67 3.03
C ILE A 25 4.56 6.89 3.72
N ALA A 26 5.66 6.71 2.97
CA ALA A 26 7.01 6.92 3.52
C ALA A 26 7.21 8.35 4.01
N ARG A 27 6.72 9.34 3.26
CA ARG A 27 6.75 10.76 3.65
C ARG A 27 5.97 11.01 4.93
N GLY A 28 4.73 10.49 5.02
CA GLY A 28 3.91 10.63 6.21
C GLY A 28 4.57 10.01 7.45
N LEU A 29 5.12 8.80 7.34
CA LEU A 29 5.84 8.15 8.44
C LEU A 29 7.09 8.96 8.85
N ALA A 30 7.85 9.48 7.89
CA ALA A 30 9.02 10.32 8.17
C ALA A 30 8.63 11.63 8.86
N SER A 31 7.54 12.28 8.46
CA SER A 31 7.06 13.52 9.09
C SER A 31 6.66 13.32 10.57
N GLU A 32 6.28 12.12 10.96
CA GLU A 32 6.01 11.70 12.33
C GLU A 32 7.28 11.21 13.06
N GLY A 33 8.47 11.36 12.45
CA GLY A 33 9.76 11.00 13.04
C GLY A 33 10.09 9.51 13.03
N ALA A 34 9.43 8.71 12.22
CA ALA A 34 9.77 7.30 12.04
C ALA A 34 10.97 7.13 11.11
N ASN A 35 11.89 6.22 11.44
CA ASN A 35 12.93 5.76 10.54
C ASN A 35 12.34 4.85 9.46
N LEU A 36 12.98 4.79 8.30
CA LEU A 36 12.44 4.13 7.13
C LEU A 36 13.38 3.05 6.57
N VAL A 37 12.79 1.93 6.19
CA VAL A 37 13.35 0.96 5.23
C VAL A 37 12.48 1.07 3.97
N LEU A 38 13.04 1.58 2.88
CA LEU A 38 12.31 1.72 1.62
C LEU A 38 12.73 0.60 0.68
N LEU A 39 11.77 -0.16 0.17
CA LEU A 39 12.02 -1.30 -0.68
C LEU A 39 11.31 -1.17 -2.03
N ALA A 40 12.04 -1.31 -3.13
CA ALA A 40 11.54 -1.46 -4.48
C ALA A 40 12.61 -2.09 -5.38
N ARG A 41 12.27 -2.42 -6.64
CA ARG A 41 13.22 -3.05 -7.57
C ARG A 41 14.33 -2.13 -8.06
N GLY A 42 14.04 -0.84 -8.24
CA GLY A 42 15.00 0.14 -8.76
C GLY A 42 15.64 0.95 -7.64
N MET A 43 16.98 0.94 -7.55
CA MET A 43 17.73 1.66 -6.52
C MET A 43 17.68 3.17 -6.69
N ASP A 44 17.82 3.69 -7.92
CA ASP A 44 17.99 5.13 -8.16
C ASP A 44 16.84 5.98 -7.57
N ALA A 45 15.61 5.62 -7.90
CA ALA A 45 14.44 6.31 -7.38
C ALA A 45 14.26 6.12 -5.86
N LEU A 46 14.69 4.97 -5.30
CA LEU A 46 14.68 4.75 -3.85
C LEU A 46 15.70 5.63 -3.14
N ALA A 47 16.93 5.72 -3.68
CA ALA A 47 18.00 6.52 -3.11
C ALA A 47 17.62 8.00 -3.08
N VAL A 48 17.03 8.51 -4.17
CA VAL A 48 16.50 9.89 -4.23
C VAL A 48 15.44 10.10 -3.15
N THR A 49 14.44 9.21 -3.06
CA THR A 49 13.37 9.34 -2.07
C THR A 49 13.93 9.26 -0.63
N ALA A 50 14.84 8.33 -0.35
CA ALA A 50 15.47 8.21 0.97
C ALA A 50 16.26 9.46 1.35
N GLY A 51 17.06 9.99 0.43
CA GLY A 51 17.85 11.22 0.64
C GLY A 51 16.96 12.44 0.93
N GLU A 52 15.89 12.64 0.14
CA GLU A 52 14.92 13.72 0.37
C GLU A 52 14.28 13.62 1.75
N LEU A 53 13.78 12.44 2.13
CA LEU A 53 13.08 12.25 3.40
C LEU A 53 14.02 12.38 4.60
N SER A 54 15.25 11.85 4.50
CA SER A 54 16.27 12.02 5.54
C SER A 54 16.63 13.48 5.74
N THR A 55 16.83 14.23 4.66
CA THR A 55 17.18 15.66 4.72
C THR A 55 16.03 16.50 5.27
N GLN A 56 14.81 16.23 4.82
CA GLN A 56 13.64 17.04 5.17
C GLN A 56 13.18 16.81 6.62
N TYR A 57 13.24 15.57 7.12
CA TYR A 57 12.64 15.20 8.41
C TYR A 57 13.66 14.78 9.47
N GLY A 58 14.94 14.69 9.13
CA GLY A 58 16.00 14.31 10.09
C GLY A 58 15.94 12.84 10.53
N VAL A 59 15.27 11.98 9.77
CA VAL A 59 15.13 10.53 10.06
C VAL A 59 16.17 9.73 9.29
N LYS A 60 16.46 8.51 9.76
CA LYS A 60 17.26 7.56 8.98
C LYS A 60 16.35 6.88 7.94
N ALA A 61 16.72 6.92 6.66
CA ALA A 61 16.03 6.22 5.59
C ALA A 61 17.03 5.35 4.82
N LEU A 62 16.80 4.03 4.84
CA LEU A 62 17.61 3.01 4.18
C LEU A 62 16.91 2.56 2.90
N PRO A 63 17.45 2.91 1.70
CA PRO A 63 16.95 2.36 0.45
C PRO A 63 17.51 0.95 0.21
N LEU A 64 16.66 -0.01 -0.13
CA LEU A 64 17.03 -1.39 -0.44
C LEU A 64 16.39 -1.82 -1.77
N ALA A 65 17.23 -2.11 -2.76
CA ALA A 65 16.76 -2.71 -4.01
C ALA A 65 16.43 -4.18 -3.77
N ALA A 66 15.14 -4.55 -3.89
CA ALA A 66 14.72 -5.93 -3.75
C ALA A 66 13.48 -6.24 -4.60
N ASP A 67 13.43 -7.48 -5.09
CA ASP A 67 12.28 -8.05 -5.78
C ASP A 67 11.51 -8.95 -4.81
N ILE A 68 10.29 -8.57 -4.47
CA ILE A 68 9.44 -9.31 -3.52
C ILE A 68 9.02 -10.69 -4.04
N THR A 69 9.19 -10.96 -5.35
CA THR A 69 8.94 -12.29 -5.94
C THR A 69 10.12 -13.26 -5.73
N LYS A 70 11.25 -12.78 -5.19
CA LYS A 70 12.48 -13.54 -4.98
C LYS A 70 12.80 -13.65 -3.49
N THR A 71 12.73 -14.86 -2.95
CA THR A 71 12.96 -15.13 -1.52
C THR A 71 14.32 -14.61 -1.07
N ASP A 72 15.41 -14.95 -1.78
CA ASP A 72 16.77 -14.54 -1.41
C ASP A 72 16.93 -13.02 -1.39
N SER A 73 16.27 -12.31 -2.35
CA SER A 73 16.29 -10.85 -2.40
C SER A 73 15.62 -10.23 -1.18
N VAL A 74 14.50 -10.81 -0.74
CA VAL A 74 13.76 -10.35 0.44
C VAL A 74 14.52 -10.67 1.73
N GLN A 75 15.15 -11.84 1.81
CA GLN A 75 16.00 -12.24 2.95
C GLN A 75 17.19 -11.29 3.11
N ALA A 76 17.91 -11.00 2.02
CA ALA A 76 19.01 -10.05 2.03
C ALA A 76 18.56 -8.65 2.49
N ALA A 77 17.38 -8.21 2.08
CA ALA A 77 16.80 -6.94 2.53
C ALA A 77 16.48 -6.95 4.03
N ALA A 78 15.97 -8.06 4.57
CA ALA A 78 15.69 -8.20 6.01
C ALA A 78 16.98 -8.16 6.83
N GLU A 79 18.04 -8.84 6.38
CA GLU A 79 19.35 -8.80 7.05
C GLU A 79 19.96 -7.38 7.02
N ALA A 80 19.88 -6.68 5.90
CA ALA A 80 20.34 -5.29 5.82
C ALA A 80 19.56 -4.37 6.77
N ALA A 81 18.25 -4.54 6.86
CA ALA A 81 17.40 -3.80 7.81
C ALA A 81 17.75 -4.12 9.26
N ARG A 82 18.02 -5.41 9.59
CA ARG A 82 18.48 -5.84 10.90
C ARG A 82 19.79 -5.16 11.28
N ALA A 83 20.75 -5.15 10.39
CA ALA A 83 22.05 -4.54 10.63
C ALA A 83 21.95 -3.02 10.87
N ALA A 84 21.03 -2.33 10.17
CA ALA A 84 20.88 -0.88 10.26
C ALA A 84 20.06 -0.41 11.46
N PHE A 85 19.03 -1.17 11.85
CA PHE A 85 18.01 -0.72 12.81
C PHE A 85 17.76 -1.69 13.97
N GLY A 86 18.15 -2.94 13.86
CA GLY A 86 17.84 -4.01 14.83
C GLY A 86 16.37 -4.41 14.82
N THR A 87 15.47 -3.45 14.99
CA THR A 87 14.02 -3.67 15.11
C THR A 87 13.25 -2.94 13.99
N VAL A 88 12.24 -3.62 13.45
CA VAL A 88 11.26 -3.04 12.49
C VAL A 88 9.88 -3.13 13.12
N HIS A 89 9.29 -2.00 13.48
CA HIS A 89 8.01 -1.94 14.19
C HIS A 89 6.81 -2.03 13.25
N ILE A 90 6.96 -1.49 12.04
CA ILE A 90 5.86 -1.32 11.10
C ILE A 90 6.26 -1.92 9.76
N VAL A 91 5.41 -2.79 9.20
CA VAL A 91 5.55 -3.35 7.86
C VAL A 91 4.37 -2.90 7.01
N VAL A 92 4.63 -2.11 5.96
CA VAL A 92 3.61 -1.69 5.00
C VAL A 92 3.80 -2.44 3.68
N ASN A 93 2.93 -3.41 3.42
CA ASN A 93 2.87 -4.17 2.18
C ASN A 93 2.08 -3.37 1.14
N ASN A 94 2.75 -2.46 0.44
CA ASN A 94 2.16 -1.62 -0.60
C ASN A 94 2.58 -2.05 -2.02
N ALA A 95 3.73 -2.70 -2.19
CA ALA A 95 4.18 -3.17 -3.49
C ALA A 95 3.15 -4.09 -4.15
N GLY A 96 3.10 -4.05 -5.47
CA GLY A 96 2.26 -4.92 -6.28
C GLY A 96 2.45 -4.61 -7.75
N ASN A 97 2.02 -5.53 -8.60
CA ASN A 97 2.03 -5.30 -10.04
C ASN A 97 1.02 -4.21 -10.42
N PRO A 98 1.34 -3.36 -11.41
CA PRO A 98 0.36 -2.44 -11.95
C PRO A 98 -0.81 -3.22 -12.54
N MET A 99 -2.02 -2.68 -12.37
CA MET A 99 -3.20 -3.27 -12.98
C MET A 99 -3.03 -3.31 -14.49
N ARG A 100 -2.94 -4.52 -15.05
CA ARG A 100 -2.96 -4.72 -16.49
C ARG A 100 -4.41 -4.68 -16.98
N ARG A 101 -4.69 -3.78 -17.88
CA ARG A 101 -6.01 -3.67 -18.55
C ARG A 101 -5.89 -4.33 -19.91
N THR A 102 -6.34 -5.56 -20.00
CA THR A 102 -6.45 -6.28 -21.28
C THR A 102 -7.81 -6.94 -21.36
N ASP A 103 -8.40 -6.94 -22.55
CA ASP A 103 -9.62 -7.67 -22.78
C ASP A 103 -9.39 -9.16 -22.55
N ARG A 104 -10.34 -9.83 -21.88
CA ARG A 104 -10.34 -11.27 -21.68
C ARG A 104 -9.14 -11.83 -20.88
N GLN A 105 -8.88 -11.33 -19.70
CA GLN A 105 -7.85 -11.91 -18.80
C GLN A 105 -8.08 -13.40 -18.49
N ILE A 106 -9.28 -13.93 -18.71
CA ILE A 106 -9.56 -15.37 -18.60
C ILE A 106 -8.78 -16.21 -19.62
N LEU A 107 -8.27 -15.59 -20.67
CA LEU A 107 -7.47 -16.27 -21.70
C LEU A 107 -5.96 -16.11 -21.48
N TRP A 108 -5.56 -15.50 -20.37
CA TRP A 108 -4.13 -15.39 -20.05
C TRP A 108 -3.52 -16.75 -19.77
N PRO A 109 -2.25 -16.96 -20.10
CA PRO A 109 -1.52 -18.15 -19.68
C PRO A 109 -1.37 -18.18 -18.15
N ASP A 110 -1.29 -19.35 -17.58
CA ASP A 110 -1.14 -19.59 -16.15
C ASP A 110 0.01 -18.79 -15.54
N THR A 111 1.12 -18.64 -16.29
CA THR A 111 2.30 -17.87 -15.86
C THR A 111 1.98 -16.42 -15.55
N ASP A 112 1.04 -15.81 -16.25
CA ASP A 112 0.65 -14.41 -16.01
C ASP A 112 -0.23 -14.29 -14.75
N TRP A 113 -1.15 -15.24 -14.53
CA TRP A 113 -1.95 -15.29 -13.30
C TRP A 113 -1.08 -15.56 -12.08
N ILE A 114 -0.19 -16.55 -12.16
CA ILE A 114 0.76 -16.90 -11.11
C ILE A 114 1.68 -15.71 -10.81
N GLY A 115 2.21 -15.05 -11.85
CA GLY A 115 3.08 -13.89 -11.73
C GLY A 115 2.39 -12.70 -11.06
N ASP A 116 1.11 -12.44 -11.37
CA ASP A 116 0.35 -11.38 -10.71
C ASP A 116 0.06 -11.71 -9.23
N LEU A 117 -0.26 -12.98 -8.92
CA LEU A 117 -0.46 -13.44 -7.55
C LEU A 117 0.84 -13.36 -6.75
N ASP A 118 1.96 -13.83 -7.32
CA ASP A 118 3.28 -13.78 -6.68
C ASP A 118 3.73 -12.33 -6.45
N GLY A 119 3.54 -11.47 -7.43
CA GLY A 119 3.95 -10.05 -7.34
C GLY A 119 3.16 -9.20 -6.35
N LYS A 120 2.07 -9.71 -5.77
CA LYS A 120 1.29 -8.98 -4.75
C LYS A 120 1.08 -9.82 -3.50
N VAL A 121 0.37 -10.93 -3.59
CA VAL A 121 -0.06 -11.69 -2.40
C VAL A 121 1.13 -12.45 -1.80
N ILE A 122 1.74 -13.33 -2.58
CA ILE A 122 2.85 -14.16 -2.08
C ILE A 122 4.05 -13.27 -1.73
N GLY A 123 4.35 -12.25 -2.54
CA GLY A 123 5.42 -11.29 -2.24
C GLY A 123 5.20 -10.55 -0.92
N SER A 124 3.96 -10.13 -0.62
CA SER A 124 3.64 -9.51 0.67
C SER A 124 3.76 -10.48 1.84
N LEU A 125 3.35 -11.74 1.67
CA LEU A 125 3.54 -12.79 2.68
C LEU A 125 5.02 -13.08 2.91
N ARG A 126 5.82 -13.14 1.83
CA ARG A 126 7.28 -13.33 1.89
C ARG A 126 7.98 -12.17 2.64
N ILE A 127 7.57 -10.93 2.39
CA ILE A 127 8.04 -9.76 3.16
C ILE A 127 7.66 -9.91 4.63
N THR A 128 6.41 -10.21 4.92
CA THR A 128 5.94 -10.39 6.30
C THR A 128 6.75 -11.48 7.01
N GLN A 129 6.93 -12.64 6.39
CA GLN A 129 7.70 -13.75 6.94
C GLN A 129 9.16 -13.37 7.24
N ALA A 130 9.84 -12.69 6.31
CA ALA A 130 11.25 -12.33 6.47
C ALA A 130 11.47 -11.25 7.54
N PHE A 131 10.52 -10.31 7.69
CA PHE A 131 10.63 -9.22 8.65
C PHE A 131 10.01 -9.53 10.02
N LEU A 132 9.18 -10.57 10.14
CA LEU A 132 8.55 -10.97 11.41
C LEU A 132 9.57 -11.16 12.56
N PRO A 133 10.75 -11.78 12.37
CA PRO A 133 11.75 -11.92 13.44
C PRO A 133 12.37 -10.59 13.90
N LEU A 134 12.15 -9.50 13.18
CA LEU A 134 12.59 -8.15 13.54
C LEU A 134 11.50 -7.35 14.23
N MET A 135 10.26 -7.86 14.27
CA MET A 135 9.14 -7.15 14.86
C MET A 135 9.11 -7.36 16.38
N PRO A 136 8.80 -6.29 17.15
CA PRO A 136 8.73 -6.40 18.60
C PRO A 136 7.43 -7.09 19.04
N GLY A 137 7.52 -7.89 20.12
CA GLY A 137 6.37 -8.54 20.75
C GLY A 137 5.80 -7.77 21.95
N ASP A 138 5.89 -6.44 21.93
CA ASP A 138 5.53 -5.55 23.05
C ASP A 138 4.23 -4.75 22.78
N GLY A 139 3.49 -5.13 21.75
CA GLY A 139 2.26 -4.43 21.34
C GLY A 139 2.49 -3.23 20.43
N THR A 140 3.72 -2.97 19.98
CA THR A 140 4.04 -1.89 19.02
C THR A 140 4.15 -2.37 17.58
N GLY A 141 4.14 -3.69 17.35
CA GLY A 141 4.21 -4.31 16.03
C GLY A 141 2.96 -4.04 15.18
N ARG A 142 3.13 -3.61 13.92
CA ARG A 142 2.06 -3.26 12.99
C ARG A 142 2.33 -3.82 11.59
N ILE A 143 1.40 -4.56 11.03
CA ILE A 143 1.42 -4.97 9.62
C ILE A 143 0.22 -4.34 8.93
N ILE A 144 0.47 -3.59 7.87
CA ILE A 144 -0.56 -2.87 7.11
C ILE A 144 -0.46 -3.27 5.65
N ASN A 145 -1.51 -3.90 5.14
CA ASN A 145 -1.61 -4.34 3.76
C ASN A 145 -2.39 -3.32 2.94
N ILE A 146 -1.88 -2.93 1.77
CA ILE A 146 -2.61 -2.08 0.82
C ILE A 146 -3.23 -2.98 -0.23
N SER A 147 -4.55 -3.13 -0.20
CA SER A 147 -5.32 -3.86 -1.21
C SER A 147 -6.00 -2.90 -2.21
N GLY A 148 -7.27 -3.04 -2.49
CA GLY A 148 -8.04 -2.13 -3.36
C GLY A 148 -9.49 -2.57 -3.52
N THR A 149 -10.37 -1.65 -3.88
CA THR A 149 -11.84 -1.87 -4.02
C THR A 149 -12.21 -2.89 -5.09
N ALA A 150 -11.30 -3.24 -6.02
CA ALA A 150 -11.52 -4.37 -6.93
C ALA A 150 -11.71 -5.71 -6.19
N SER A 151 -11.42 -5.79 -4.89
CA SER A 151 -11.72 -6.94 -4.03
C SER A 151 -13.21 -7.12 -3.74
N THR A 152 -14.01 -6.09 -3.88
CA THR A 152 -15.44 -6.05 -3.54
C THR A 152 -16.32 -5.59 -4.70
N VAL A 153 -15.77 -4.79 -5.60
CA VAL A 153 -16.47 -4.27 -6.79
C VAL A 153 -15.85 -4.87 -8.05
N VAL A 154 -16.66 -5.41 -8.93
CA VAL A 154 -16.17 -5.96 -10.21
C VAL A 154 -15.78 -4.82 -11.14
N TRP A 155 -14.52 -4.80 -11.52
CA TRP A 155 -13.93 -3.87 -12.47
C TRP A 155 -13.47 -4.63 -13.70
N ALA A 156 -14.25 -4.64 -14.75
CA ALA A 156 -13.83 -5.23 -16.02
C ALA A 156 -12.96 -4.21 -16.81
N PRO A 157 -11.86 -4.64 -17.38
CA PRO A 157 -11.18 -5.92 -17.31
C PRO A 157 -10.02 -5.90 -16.28
N ALA A 158 -10.23 -6.37 -15.06
CA ALA A 158 -9.22 -6.36 -14.00
C ALA A 158 -9.33 -7.60 -13.09
N LEU A 159 -9.53 -8.79 -13.70
CA LEU A 159 -9.75 -10.03 -12.98
C LEU A 159 -8.65 -10.33 -11.95
N THR A 160 -7.39 -10.38 -12.37
CA THR A 160 -6.27 -10.70 -11.47
C THR A 160 -6.10 -9.65 -10.38
N HIS A 161 -6.34 -8.37 -10.70
CA HIS A 161 -6.27 -7.30 -9.71
C HIS A 161 -7.36 -7.47 -8.63
N GLY A 162 -8.59 -7.85 -9.03
CA GLY A 162 -9.67 -8.16 -8.09
C GLY A 162 -9.36 -9.37 -7.22
N MET A 163 -8.95 -10.48 -7.83
CA MET A 163 -8.57 -11.71 -7.14
C MET A 163 -7.46 -11.47 -6.10
N ASN A 164 -6.38 -10.79 -6.48
CA ASN A 164 -5.24 -10.53 -5.61
C ASN A 164 -5.61 -9.64 -4.42
N ASN A 165 -6.42 -8.61 -4.65
CA ASN A 165 -6.89 -7.75 -3.56
C ASN A 165 -7.85 -8.49 -2.62
N ALA A 166 -8.71 -9.36 -3.13
CA ALA A 166 -9.60 -10.19 -2.30
C ALA A 166 -8.78 -11.22 -1.48
N ALA A 167 -7.79 -11.87 -2.09
CA ALA A 167 -6.87 -12.76 -1.38
C ALA A 167 -6.10 -12.04 -0.27
N MET A 168 -5.62 -10.82 -0.54
CA MET A 168 -4.93 -10.00 0.45
C MET A 168 -5.82 -9.62 1.62
N ASN A 169 -7.09 -9.25 1.35
CA ASN A 169 -8.08 -8.97 2.39
C ASN A 169 -8.33 -10.18 3.29
N GLN A 170 -8.38 -11.37 2.71
CA GLN A 170 -8.62 -12.60 3.46
C GLN A 170 -7.37 -13.02 4.25
N ALA A 171 -6.19 -12.96 3.63
CA ALA A 171 -4.91 -13.24 4.29
C ALA A 171 -4.69 -12.36 5.53
N THR A 172 -5.15 -11.11 5.50
CA THR A 172 -5.06 -10.19 6.66
C THR A 172 -5.75 -10.76 7.90
N GLY A 173 -6.94 -11.36 7.75
CA GLY A 173 -7.66 -11.97 8.87
C GLY A 173 -6.90 -13.16 9.47
N TYR A 174 -6.34 -14.03 8.64
CA TYR A 174 -5.53 -15.17 9.10
C TYR A 174 -4.25 -14.70 9.80
N LEU A 175 -3.52 -13.76 9.21
CA LEU A 175 -2.31 -13.20 9.81
C LEU A 175 -2.62 -12.50 11.16
N ALA A 176 -3.74 -11.81 11.26
CA ALA A 176 -4.16 -11.18 12.52
C ALA A 176 -4.39 -12.20 13.63
N HIS A 177 -5.01 -13.35 13.28
CA HIS A 177 -5.20 -14.47 14.20
C HIS A 177 -3.85 -15.08 14.61
N ASP A 178 -3.01 -15.41 13.65
CA ASP A 178 -1.76 -16.13 13.89
C ASP A 178 -0.74 -15.31 14.69
N LEU A 179 -0.75 -13.98 14.52
CA LEU A 179 0.21 -13.08 15.17
C LEU A 179 -0.33 -12.42 16.46
N ALA A 180 -1.55 -12.74 16.86
CA ALA A 180 -2.18 -12.15 18.06
C ALA A 180 -1.38 -12.43 19.35
N SER A 181 -0.84 -13.65 19.50
CA SER A 181 -0.02 -14.02 20.67
C SER A 181 1.32 -13.26 20.74
N GLN A 182 1.79 -12.74 19.61
CA GLN A 182 2.98 -11.88 19.51
C GLN A 182 2.62 -10.39 19.67
N GLN A 183 1.37 -10.06 19.97
CA GLN A 183 0.87 -8.68 20.13
C GLN A 183 1.10 -7.79 18.89
N ILE A 184 1.13 -8.39 17.70
CA ILE A 184 1.25 -7.71 16.42
C ILE A 184 -0.14 -7.55 15.81
N THR A 185 -0.53 -6.33 15.45
CA THR A 185 -1.80 -6.10 14.74
C THR A 185 -1.59 -6.15 13.23
N VAL A 186 -2.56 -6.73 12.52
CA VAL A 186 -2.55 -6.83 11.05
C VAL A 186 -3.84 -6.28 10.50
N ASN A 187 -3.76 -5.27 9.64
CA ASN A 187 -4.92 -4.61 9.06
C ASN A 187 -4.74 -4.38 7.55
N THR A 188 -5.84 -4.21 6.85
CA THR A 188 -5.85 -3.89 5.41
C THR A 188 -6.54 -2.55 5.18
N ILE A 189 -5.91 -1.71 4.36
CA ILE A 189 -6.55 -0.56 3.74
C ILE A 189 -7.02 -0.97 2.35
N VAL A 190 -8.26 -0.62 2.01
CA VAL A 190 -8.91 -0.93 0.73
C VAL A 190 -9.20 0.39 -0.01
N PRO A 191 -8.20 1.00 -0.67
CA PRO A 191 -8.41 2.25 -1.38
C PRO A 191 -9.30 2.07 -2.60
N GLY A 192 -10.08 3.08 -2.91
CA GLY A 192 -10.74 3.24 -4.18
C GLY A 192 -9.79 3.75 -5.28
N LEU A 193 -10.26 4.71 -6.04
CA LEU A 193 -9.44 5.40 -7.02
C LEU A 193 -8.56 6.46 -6.34
N VAL A 194 -7.26 6.28 -6.45
CA VAL A 194 -6.25 7.20 -5.90
C VAL A 194 -5.57 7.93 -7.07
N GLY A 195 -5.46 9.24 -6.97
CA GLY A 195 -4.85 10.13 -7.97
C GLY A 195 -3.33 10.05 -7.98
N THR A 196 -2.76 8.86 -8.25
CA THR A 196 -1.32 8.71 -8.46
C THR A 196 -0.86 9.43 -9.73
N GLU A 197 0.44 9.72 -9.84
CA GLU A 197 1.01 10.42 -10.99
C GLU A 197 0.60 9.79 -12.33
N GLY A 198 0.65 8.45 -12.41
CA GLY A 198 0.25 7.71 -13.61
C GLY A 198 -1.25 7.84 -13.93
N ARG A 199 -2.12 7.87 -12.91
CA ARG A 199 -3.55 8.08 -13.11
C ARG A 199 -3.89 9.52 -13.47
N GLN A 200 -3.18 10.48 -12.90
CA GLN A 200 -3.32 11.89 -13.26
C GLN A 200 -2.94 12.12 -14.72
N ALA A 201 -1.80 11.56 -15.18
CA ALA A 201 -1.39 11.63 -16.58
C ALA A 201 -2.38 10.94 -17.54
N TRP A 202 -2.96 9.82 -17.11
CA TRP A 202 -4.03 9.16 -17.85
C TRP A 202 -5.28 10.07 -17.96
N ALA A 203 -5.71 10.72 -16.87
CA ALA A 203 -6.84 11.62 -16.89
C ALA A 203 -6.61 12.82 -17.82
N ASP A 204 -5.39 13.40 -17.82
CA ASP A 204 -5.00 14.46 -18.75
C ASP A 204 -5.11 14.02 -20.23
N THR A 205 -4.68 12.78 -20.51
CA THR A 205 -4.79 12.22 -21.86
C THR A 205 -6.24 12.03 -22.29
N MET A 206 -7.07 11.48 -21.41
CA MET A 206 -8.48 11.23 -21.68
C MET A 206 -9.29 12.53 -21.85
N ALA A 207 -9.00 13.55 -21.04
CA ALA A 207 -9.63 14.87 -21.15
C ALA A 207 -9.34 15.50 -22.53
N LYS A 208 -8.06 15.46 -22.97
CA LYS A 208 -7.67 15.93 -24.31
C LYS A 208 -8.39 15.19 -25.43
N GLN A 209 -8.50 13.85 -25.33
CA GLN A 209 -9.21 13.04 -26.35
C GLN A 209 -10.71 13.34 -26.41
N GLN A 210 -11.31 13.80 -25.32
CA GLN A 210 -12.72 14.15 -25.23
C GLN A 210 -12.99 15.65 -25.42
N ASN A 211 -11.96 16.45 -25.76
CA ASN A 211 -12.05 17.91 -25.91
C ASN A 211 -12.68 18.59 -24.68
N THR A 212 -12.29 18.18 -23.46
CA THR A 212 -12.80 18.72 -22.20
C THR A 212 -11.64 19.06 -21.25
N THR A 213 -11.94 19.75 -20.16
CA THR A 213 -10.96 19.99 -19.10
C THR A 213 -10.76 18.72 -18.26
N LYS A 214 -9.61 18.63 -17.56
CA LYS A 214 -9.34 17.52 -16.65
C LYS A 214 -10.38 17.45 -15.53
N GLU A 215 -10.78 18.59 -15.00
CA GLU A 215 -11.76 18.73 -13.93
C GLU A 215 -13.12 18.19 -14.37
N GLU A 216 -13.59 18.58 -15.54
CA GLU A 216 -14.86 18.10 -16.12
C GLU A 216 -14.80 16.59 -16.41
N PHE A 217 -13.68 16.12 -16.99
CA PHE A 217 -13.47 14.69 -17.21
C PHE A 217 -13.54 13.90 -15.89
N LEU A 218 -12.83 14.35 -14.84
CA LEU A 218 -12.81 13.68 -13.54
C LEU A 218 -14.19 13.69 -12.87
N ALA A 219 -14.90 14.82 -12.89
CA ALA A 219 -16.25 14.92 -12.34
C ALA A 219 -17.21 13.94 -13.05
N GLY A 220 -17.22 13.94 -14.40
CA GLY A 220 -18.00 13.01 -15.19
C GLY A 220 -17.60 11.55 -14.97
N PHE A 221 -16.31 11.26 -14.85
CA PHE A 221 -15.79 9.94 -14.55
C PHE A 221 -16.25 9.45 -13.17
N CYS A 222 -16.09 10.25 -12.12
CA CYS A 222 -16.54 9.91 -10.77
C CYS A 222 -18.05 9.67 -10.70
N LYS A 223 -18.84 10.49 -11.39
CA LYS A 223 -20.30 10.30 -11.49
C LYS A 223 -20.64 8.95 -12.14
N ARG A 224 -20.02 8.60 -13.28
CA ARG A 224 -20.25 7.31 -13.98
C ARG A 224 -19.83 6.13 -13.14
N MET A 225 -18.73 6.25 -12.38
CA MET A 225 -18.24 5.20 -11.49
C MET A 225 -19.05 5.09 -10.21
N GLY A 226 -19.84 6.08 -9.85
CA GLY A 226 -20.63 6.13 -8.62
C GLY A 226 -19.80 6.45 -7.39
N ILE A 227 -18.74 7.26 -7.52
CA ILE A 227 -17.94 7.75 -6.41
C ILE A 227 -18.69 8.92 -5.76
N LEU A 228 -19.25 8.70 -4.57
CA LEU A 228 -20.13 9.66 -3.91
C LEU A 228 -19.45 10.98 -3.54
N THR A 229 -18.14 10.92 -3.21
CA THR A 229 -17.35 12.13 -2.92
C THR A 229 -17.03 12.97 -4.15
N GLY A 230 -17.33 12.48 -5.36
CA GLY A 230 -17.16 13.21 -6.63
C GLY A 230 -15.69 13.39 -7.07
N ARG A 231 -14.72 12.82 -6.37
CA ARG A 231 -13.28 12.94 -6.66
C ARG A 231 -12.53 11.65 -6.37
N TRP A 232 -11.33 11.55 -6.89
CA TRP A 232 -10.37 10.54 -6.45
C TRP A 232 -9.77 10.91 -5.10
N ALA A 233 -9.36 9.89 -4.34
CA ALA A 233 -8.55 10.10 -3.15
C ALA A 233 -7.17 10.64 -3.54
N THR A 234 -6.56 11.42 -2.65
CA THR A 234 -5.14 11.77 -2.75
C THR A 234 -4.27 10.62 -2.23
N MET A 235 -2.99 10.64 -2.55
CA MET A 235 -2.04 9.68 -1.99
C MET A 235 -1.82 9.93 -0.50
N GLU A 236 -1.91 11.17 -0.09
CA GLU A 236 -1.80 11.62 1.31
C GLU A 236 -2.96 11.07 2.15
N GLU A 237 -4.19 11.04 1.67
CA GLU A 237 -5.32 10.44 2.39
C GLU A 237 -5.12 8.94 2.66
N VAL A 238 -4.44 8.22 1.75
CA VAL A 238 -4.03 6.83 2.03
C VAL A 238 -2.93 6.79 3.08
N ALA A 239 -1.94 7.68 2.99
CA ALA A 239 -0.86 7.78 3.97
C ALA A 239 -1.40 8.10 5.37
N ASP A 240 -2.34 9.02 5.51
CA ASP A 240 -2.98 9.38 6.80
C ASP A 240 -3.65 8.17 7.44
N THR A 241 -4.32 7.34 6.63
CA THR A 241 -4.94 6.10 7.13
C THR A 241 -3.86 5.09 7.60
N VAL A 242 -2.73 5.01 6.89
CA VAL A 242 -1.58 4.20 7.32
C VAL A 242 -1.00 4.73 8.64
N LEU A 243 -0.82 6.04 8.77
CA LEU A 243 -0.32 6.66 10.00
C LEU A 243 -1.21 6.34 11.20
N PHE A 244 -2.52 6.45 11.03
CA PHE A 244 -3.48 6.07 12.08
C PHE A 244 -3.31 4.59 12.46
N LEU A 245 -3.31 3.66 11.50
CA LEU A 245 -3.18 2.22 11.79
C LEU A 245 -1.80 1.84 12.35
N ALA A 246 -0.75 2.58 11.99
CA ALA A 246 0.60 2.40 12.54
C ALA A 246 0.74 2.93 13.96
N SER A 247 -0.14 3.82 14.39
CA SER A 247 -0.06 4.55 15.66
C SER A 247 -0.49 3.71 16.86
N ASP A 248 -0.25 4.27 18.05
CA ASP A 248 -0.76 3.74 19.31
C ASP A 248 -2.27 3.91 19.48
N ARG A 249 -2.88 4.76 18.66
CA ARG A 249 -4.33 5.00 18.64
C ARG A 249 -5.12 3.84 18.04
N ALA A 250 -4.47 3.02 17.20
CA ALA A 250 -5.11 1.91 16.51
C ALA A 250 -4.83 0.53 17.17
N ARG A 251 -4.40 0.49 18.42
CA ARG A 251 -4.04 -0.77 19.12
C ARG A 251 -5.16 -1.81 19.18
N TYR A 252 -6.42 -1.39 19.09
CA TYR A 252 -7.58 -2.29 19.12
C TYR A 252 -8.03 -2.74 17.73
N TYR A 253 -7.40 -2.23 16.67
CA TYR A 253 -7.66 -2.65 15.29
C TYR A 253 -6.74 -3.80 14.91
N THR A 254 -7.30 -5.00 14.71
CA THR A 254 -6.61 -6.14 14.10
C THR A 254 -7.60 -6.95 13.27
N GLY A 255 -7.17 -7.46 12.12
CA GLY A 255 -8.04 -8.12 11.14
C GLY A 255 -9.00 -7.18 10.40
N ALA A 256 -8.90 -5.87 10.61
CA ALA A 256 -9.81 -4.89 10.03
C ALA A 256 -9.53 -4.65 8.53
N LYS A 257 -10.62 -4.38 7.79
CA LYS A 257 -10.60 -3.94 6.39
C LYS A 257 -11.14 -2.51 6.34
N ILE A 258 -10.24 -1.54 6.21
CA ILE A 258 -10.59 -0.12 6.18
C ILE A 258 -10.86 0.28 4.74
N ILE A 259 -12.13 0.38 4.38
CA ILE A 259 -12.56 0.80 3.03
C ILE A 259 -12.52 2.32 2.97
N MET A 260 -11.71 2.85 2.03
CA MET A 260 -11.60 4.28 1.76
C MET A 260 -11.77 4.51 0.24
N ASP A 261 -13.01 4.51 -0.22
CA ASP A 261 -13.34 4.47 -1.64
C ASP A 261 -14.26 5.60 -2.12
N GLY A 262 -14.47 6.61 -1.29
CA GLY A 262 -15.35 7.73 -1.60
C GLY A 262 -16.82 7.33 -1.74
N GLY A 263 -17.22 6.22 -1.13
CA GLY A 263 -18.59 5.71 -1.15
C GLY A 263 -18.91 4.84 -2.36
N LEU A 264 -17.91 4.39 -3.12
CA LEU A 264 -18.11 3.54 -4.30
C LEU A 264 -18.82 2.22 -3.98
N ASN A 265 -18.46 1.58 -2.84
CA ASN A 265 -19.05 0.30 -2.42
C ASN A 265 -20.48 0.40 -1.89
N VAL A 266 -20.91 1.59 -1.46
CA VAL A 266 -22.25 1.82 -0.87
C VAL A 266 -23.20 2.57 -1.82
N ASN A 267 -22.75 2.85 -3.04
CA ASN A 267 -23.57 3.52 -4.02
C ASN A 267 -24.63 2.56 -4.56
N VAL A 268 -25.88 2.79 -4.15
CA VAL A 268 -27.05 2.12 -4.72
C VAL A 268 -27.35 2.80 -6.06
N ARG A 269 -27.04 2.12 -7.17
CA ARG A 269 -27.47 2.61 -8.48
C ARG A 269 -28.99 2.54 -8.53
N PRO A 270 -29.68 3.66 -8.82
CA PRO A 270 -31.11 3.57 -9.07
C PRO A 270 -31.36 2.60 -10.25
N ALA A 271 -32.39 1.78 -10.10
CA ALA A 271 -32.82 0.81 -11.11
C ALA A 271 -33.24 1.50 -12.41
#